data_7a8d5c6a5d13799720632a97e4d5659a
#
_entry.id   7a8d5c6a5d13799720632a97e4d5659a
#
_cell.length_a   1.000
_cell.length_b   1.000
_cell.length_c   1.000
_cell.angle_alpha   90.00
_cell.angle_beta   90.00
_cell.angle_gamma   90.00
#
_symmetry.space_group_name_H-M   'P 1'
#
loop_
_entity.id
_entity.type
_entity.pdbx_description
1 polymer ?
#
loop_
_entity_poly.entity_id
_entity_poly.type
_entity_poly.pdbx_seq_one_letter_code
_entity_poly.pdbx_strand_id
1 'polypeptide(L)'
;MKKKNLLSFLVLLCALSAHADEWIRINQLGYLPQSIKVAVFMSEEGTDIQSFQIFNAQTDKLERTIPAVRHTGEWGNMKSTCRLDFSDFEQPGTYYLKAGNAVSPHFPINAQVYDGTADFLLKYMRQQRCGYNPFLKDSCHVHDGYIVYHPTKTGQHLDVRGGWHDATDYLQYTTTSANAIYQMMFAYQQN
;
A
#
# COMPACT_ATOMS: atom_id res chain seq x y z
N MET A 1 -56.31 -25.71 7.44
CA MET A 1 -55.83 -24.98 6.30
C MET A 1 -55.03 -23.73 6.74
N LYS A 2 -53.80 -23.83 7.30
CA LYS A 2 -52.97 -22.66 7.68
C LYS A 2 -51.44 -22.94 7.68
N LYS A 3 -50.93 -23.94 6.96
CA LYS A 3 -49.48 -24.24 6.92
C LYS A 3 -48.78 -24.00 5.60
N LYS A 4 -49.45 -23.51 4.53
CA LYS A 4 -48.86 -23.30 3.22
C LYS A 4 -48.26 -21.91 2.98
N ASN A 5 -48.58 -20.90 3.80
CA ASN A 5 -48.14 -19.53 3.57
C ASN A 5 -46.81 -19.17 4.27
N LEU A 6 -46.32 -20.01 5.18
CA LEU A 6 -45.07 -19.76 5.91
C LEU A 6 -43.82 -20.15 5.07
N LEU A 7 -43.96 -21.10 4.16
CA LEU A 7 -42.86 -21.56 3.31
C LEU A 7 -42.58 -20.60 2.17
N SER A 8 -43.57 -19.86 1.67
CA SER A 8 -43.41 -18.86 0.63
C SER A 8 -42.72 -17.58 1.13
N PHE A 9 -42.81 -17.27 2.42
CA PHE A 9 -42.16 -16.09 3.01
C PHE A 9 -40.66 -16.33 3.30
N LEU A 10 -40.27 -17.58 3.52
CA LEU A 10 -38.87 -17.94 3.80
C LEU A 10 -38.00 -17.99 2.52
N VAL A 11 -38.63 -18.21 1.36
CA VAL A 11 -37.89 -18.22 0.05
C VAL A 11 -37.60 -16.80 -0.48
N LEU A 12 -38.36 -15.80 -0.03
CA LEU A 12 -38.17 -14.41 -0.45
C LEU A 12 -37.04 -13.68 0.30
N LEU A 13 -36.52 -14.26 1.40
CA LEU A 13 -35.48 -13.64 2.21
C LEU A 13 -34.04 -14.08 1.80
N CYS A 14 -33.92 -14.97 0.84
CA CYS A 14 -32.61 -15.46 0.34
C CYS A 14 -32.18 -14.87 -1.00
N ALA A 15 -32.83 -13.83 -1.49
CA ALA A 15 -32.24 -12.96 -2.52
C ALA A 15 -31.23 -12.00 -1.85
N LEU A 16 -30.24 -12.55 -1.16
CA LEU A 16 -29.02 -11.82 -0.85
C LEU A 16 -28.40 -11.49 -2.20
N SER A 17 -28.47 -10.23 -2.56
CA SER A 17 -27.78 -9.68 -3.72
C SER A 17 -26.34 -10.18 -3.69
N ALA A 18 -25.96 -11.06 -4.60
CA ALA A 18 -24.56 -11.29 -4.89
C ALA A 18 -24.03 -9.94 -5.37
N HIS A 19 -23.50 -9.13 -4.46
CA HIS A 19 -22.77 -7.95 -4.85
C HIS A 19 -21.51 -8.47 -5.54
N ALA A 20 -21.39 -8.16 -6.82
CA ALA A 20 -20.11 -8.32 -7.51
C ALA A 20 -19.03 -7.66 -6.65
N ASP A 21 -18.00 -8.43 -6.30
CA ASP A 21 -16.91 -7.90 -5.54
C ASP A 21 -16.09 -6.95 -6.42
N GLU A 22 -16.23 -5.67 -6.12
CA GLU A 22 -15.62 -4.55 -6.83
C GLU A 22 -14.80 -3.70 -5.88
N TRP A 23 -13.63 -3.27 -6.32
CA TRP A 23 -12.73 -2.44 -5.50
C TRP A 23 -12.12 -1.30 -6.30
N ILE A 24 -11.81 -0.22 -5.57
CA ILE A 24 -10.92 0.83 -6.04
C ILE A 24 -9.68 0.83 -5.16
N ARG A 25 -8.51 0.59 -5.76
CA ARG A 25 -7.20 0.70 -5.11
C ARG A 25 -6.60 2.05 -5.43
N ILE A 26 -6.12 2.72 -4.40
CA ILE A 26 -5.65 4.10 -4.49
C ILE A 26 -4.48 4.34 -3.54
N ASN A 27 -3.64 5.33 -3.82
CA ASN A 27 -2.63 5.78 -2.88
C ASN A 27 -3.30 6.45 -1.67
N GLN A 28 -3.30 5.76 -0.53
CA GLN A 28 -3.95 6.24 0.70
C GLN A 28 -3.17 7.37 1.39
N LEU A 29 -1.88 7.56 1.08
CA LEU A 29 -1.14 8.74 1.54
C LEU A 29 -1.67 10.01 0.85
N GLY A 30 -2.21 9.88 -0.35
CA GLY A 30 -2.73 10.98 -1.14
C GLY A 30 -1.82 11.42 -2.27
N TYR A 31 -2.07 12.61 -2.79
CA TYR A 31 -1.42 13.13 -3.99
C TYR A 31 -1.07 14.60 -3.85
N LEU A 32 0.04 15.00 -4.47
CA LEU A 32 0.30 16.42 -4.73
C LEU A 32 -0.69 16.94 -5.78
N PRO A 33 -1.12 18.21 -5.72
CA PRO A 33 -2.11 18.77 -6.65
C PRO A 33 -1.75 18.56 -8.13
N GLN A 34 -0.49 18.80 -8.51
CA GLN A 34 0.00 18.71 -9.90
C GLN A 34 0.65 17.37 -10.25
N SER A 35 0.58 16.36 -9.38
CA SER A 35 1.14 15.04 -9.68
C SER A 35 0.20 14.20 -10.54
N ILE A 36 0.74 13.14 -11.12
CA ILE A 36 -0.06 12.08 -11.73
C ILE A 36 -0.90 11.41 -10.62
N LYS A 37 -2.21 11.35 -10.83
CA LYS A 37 -3.18 10.77 -9.89
C LYS A 37 -3.96 9.67 -10.57
N VAL A 38 -3.66 8.43 -10.22
CA VAL A 38 -4.30 7.24 -10.79
C VAL A 38 -4.73 6.30 -9.68
N ALA A 39 -5.97 5.84 -9.76
CA ALA A 39 -6.48 4.70 -9.02
C ALA A 39 -6.72 3.52 -9.97
N VAL A 40 -7.00 2.34 -9.42
CA VAL A 40 -7.34 1.14 -10.18
C VAL A 40 -8.67 0.61 -9.70
N PHE A 41 -9.65 0.57 -10.59
CA PHE A 41 -10.89 -0.20 -10.41
C PHE A 41 -10.65 -1.65 -10.78
N MET A 42 -11.23 -2.57 -10.03
CA MET A 42 -11.14 -4.02 -10.26
C MET A 42 -12.47 -4.69 -9.95
N SER A 43 -12.86 -5.67 -10.79
CA SER A 43 -14.07 -6.49 -10.59
C SER A 43 -13.79 -7.96 -10.86
N GLU A 44 -14.20 -8.84 -9.94
CA GLU A 44 -14.17 -10.29 -10.15
C GLU A 44 -15.23 -10.77 -11.15
N GLU A 45 -16.34 -10.06 -11.24
CA GLU A 45 -17.45 -10.41 -12.15
C GLU A 45 -17.30 -9.83 -13.58
N GLY A 46 -16.32 -8.96 -13.80
CA GLY A 46 -16.06 -8.37 -15.10
C GLY A 46 -16.91 -7.14 -15.41
N THR A 47 -17.31 -6.40 -14.38
CA THR A 47 -18.05 -5.14 -14.56
C THR A 47 -17.26 -4.18 -15.44
N ASP A 48 -17.90 -3.67 -16.48
CA ASP A 48 -17.37 -2.61 -17.35
C ASP A 48 -17.94 -1.25 -16.92
N ILE A 49 -17.05 -0.37 -16.49
CA ILE A 49 -17.43 0.98 -16.05
C ILE A 49 -17.17 2.00 -17.16
N GLN A 50 -18.11 2.91 -17.39
CA GLN A 50 -17.98 3.97 -18.39
C GLN A 50 -17.43 5.27 -17.83
N SER A 51 -17.59 5.48 -16.53
CA SER A 51 -17.11 6.65 -15.82
C SER A 51 -16.88 6.36 -14.35
N PHE A 52 -16.17 7.27 -13.70
CA PHE A 52 -16.03 7.31 -12.26
C PHE A 52 -16.24 8.72 -11.73
N GLN A 53 -16.48 8.85 -10.46
CA GLN A 53 -16.88 10.09 -9.81
C GLN A 53 -15.93 10.42 -8.66
N ILE A 54 -15.65 11.71 -8.49
CA ILE A 54 -14.89 12.26 -7.36
C ILE A 54 -15.87 12.97 -6.44
N PHE A 55 -15.88 12.56 -5.18
CA PHE A 55 -16.71 13.17 -4.13
C PHE A 55 -15.83 13.82 -3.08
N ASN A 56 -16.26 14.97 -2.57
CA ASN A 56 -15.68 15.59 -1.40
C ASN A 56 -16.04 14.77 -0.15
N ALA A 57 -15.04 14.30 0.61
CA ALA A 57 -15.24 13.41 1.73
C ALA A 57 -15.88 14.07 2.97
N GLN A 58 -15.90 15.40 3.04
CA GLN A 58 -16.49 16.13 4.17
C GLN A 58 -17.96 16.49 3.93
N THR A 59 -18.33 16.70 2.67
CA THR A 59 -19.65 17.23 2.30
C THR A 59 -20.49 16.25 1.51
N ASP A 60 -19.93 15.11 1.09
CA ASP A 60 -20.51 14.15 0.15
C ASP A 60 -20.95 14.76 -1.20
N LYS A 61 -20.43 15.93 -1.52
CA LYS A 61 -20.75 16.60 -2.78
C LYS A 61 -19.97 15.96 -3.93
N LEU A 62 -20.65 15.70 -5.03
CA LEU A 62 -20.02 15.33 -6.29
C LEU A 62 -19.24 16.55 -6.84
N GLU A 63 -17.93 16.39 -7.00
CA GLU A 63 -17.05 17.43 -7.56
C GLU A 63 -16.84 17.24 -9.07
N ARG A 64 -16.65 16.00 -9.51
CA ARG A 64 -16.41 15.72 -10.94
C ARG A 64 -16.82 14.30 -11.32
N THR A 65 -17.29 14.13 -12.56
CA THR A 65 -17.42 12.84 -13.24
C THR A 65 -16.40 12.79 -14.37
N ILE A 66 -15.65 11.69 -14.47
CA ILE A 66 -14.56 11.49 -15.44
C ILE A 66 -14.83 10.19 -16.22
N PRO A 67 -14.67 10.18 -17.55
CA PRO A 67 -14.80 8.96 -18.35
C PRO A 67 -13.73 7.93 -17.97
N ALA A 68 -14.13 6.66 -17.86
CA ALA A 68 -13.23 5.53 -17.62
C ALA A 68 -12.79 4.94 -18.97
N VAL A 69 -11.70 5.46 -19.52
CA VAL A 69 -11.27 5.15 -20.90
C VAL A 69 -10.08 4.19 -20.97
N ARG A 70 -9.48 3.79 -19.84
CA ARG A 70 -8.27 2.97 -19.81
C ARG A 70 -8.53 1.60 -19.20
N HIS A 71 -9.30 0.78 -19.92
CA HIS A 71 -9.50 -0.63 -19.55
C HIS A 71 -8.23 -1.42 -19.84
N THR A 72 -7.79 -2.23 -18.86
CA THR A 72 -6.55 -3.01 -18.95
C THR A 72 -6.80 -4.52 -18.97
N GLY A 73 -8.07 -4.94 -18.93
CA GLY A 73 -8.47 -6.34 -19.06
C GLY A 73 -8.32 -7.13 -17.74
N GLU A 74 -8.10 -8.43 -17.88
CA GLU A 74 -7.98 -9.36 -16.75
C GLU A 74 -6.65 -9.23 -16.04
N TRP A 75 -6.68 -9.38 -14.71
CA TRP A 75 -5.48 -9.44 -13.88
C TRP A 75 -5.70 -10.33 -12.65
N GLY A 76 -4.95 -11.43 -12.54
CA GLY A 76 -5.16 -12.42 -11.48
C GLY A 76 -6.57 -12.98 -11.51
N ASN A 77 -7.31 -12.88 -10.42
CA ASN A 77 -8.71 -13.30 -10.32
C ASN A 77 -9.71 -12.22 -10.80
N MET A 78 -9.22 -11.04 -11.16
CA MET A 78 -10.06 -9.95 -11.62
C MET A 78 -10.36 -10.11 -13.11
N LYS A 79 -11.64 -10.24 -13.48
CA LYS A 79 -12.07 -10.36 -14.88
C LYS A 79 -12.04 -9.02 -15.62
N SER A 80 -12.12 -7.91 -14.90
CA SER A 80 -11.90 -6.58 -15.47
C SER A 80 -11.11 -5.68 -14.55
N THR A 81 -10.26 -4.85 -15.14
CA THR A 81 -9.54 -3.77 -14.46
C THR A 81 -9.56 -2.51 -15.30
N CYS A 82 -9.60 -1.35 -14.65
CA CYS A 82 -9.59 -0.05 -15.32
C CYS A 82 -8.73 0.95 -14.53
N ARG A 83 -7.89 1.70 -15.24
CA ARG A 83 -7.12 2.81 -14.64
C ARG A 83 -7.98 4.07 -14.62
N LEU A 84 -8.23 4.57 -13.43
CA LEU A 84 -8.99 5.79 -13.16
C LEU A 84 -8.02 6.96 -13.04
N ASP A 85 -7.80 7.67 -14.14
CA ASP A 85 -6.89 8.80 -14.20
C ASP A 85 -7.67 10.10 -13.90
N PHE A 86 -7.26 10.77 -12.81
CA PHE A 86 -7.82 12.05 -12.39
C PHE A 86 -6.72 13.11 -12.18
N SER A 87 -5.62 12.98 -12.93
CA SER A 87 -4.47 13.87 -12.84
C SER A 87 -4.83 15.36 -12.99
N ASP A 88 -5.82 15.67 -13.82
CA ASP A 88 -6.31 17.02 -14.05
C ASP A 88 -7.20 17.59 -12.92
N PHE A 89 -7.47 16.81 -11.88
CA PHE A 89 -8.19 17.27 -10.71
C PHE A 89 -7.20 17.72 -9.64
N GLU A 90 -6.88 19.02 -9.60
CA GLU A 90 -5.80 19.60 -8.78
C GLU A 90 -6.28 20.24 -7.48
N GLN A 91 -7.59 20.33 -7.25
CA GLN A 91 -8.17 21.04 -6.10
C GLN A 91 -7.73 20.39 -4.79
N PRO A 92 -7.10 21.15 -3.85
CA PRO A 92 -6.77 20.63 -2.53
C PRO A 92 -8.02 20.27 -1.72
N GLY A 93 -7.95 19.18 -0.96
CA GLY A 93 -9.07 18.69 -0.15
C GLY A 93 -8.93 17.20 0.18
N THR A 94 -9.95 16.63 0.82
CA THR A 94 -10.07 15.19 1.07
C THR A 94 -11.23 14.64 0.24
N TYR A 95 -10.95 13.58 -0.49
CA TYR A 95 -11.86 13.02 -1.48
C TYR A 95 -11.98 11.50 -1.37
N TYR A 96 -12.97 10.96 -2.07
CA TYR A 96 -13.09 9.54 -2.38
C TYR A 96 -13.66 9.35 -3.78
N LEU A 97 -13.41 8.19 -4.37
CA LEU A 97 -13.89 7.83 -5.70
C LEU A 97 -15.03 6.84 -5.61
N LYS A 98 -15.99 6.95 -6.55
CA LYS A 98 -17.00 5.93 -6.82
C LYS A 98 -16.91 5.48 -8.27
N ALA A 99 -16.94 4.17 -8.50
CA ALA A 99 -17.01 3.56 -9.83
C ALA A 99 -17.76 2.22 -9.72
N GLY A 100 -18.78 2.00 -10.54
CA GLY A 100 -19.67 0.86 -10.33
C GLY A 100 -20.27 0.88 -8.93
N ASN A 101 -20.17 -0.24 -8.20
CA ASN A 101 -20.55 -0.35 -6.80
C ASN A 101 -19.38 -0.07 -5.84
N ALA A 102 -18.16 0.11 -6.38
CA ALA A 102 -16.97 0.31 -5.56
C ALA A 102 -16.84 1.76 -5.05
N VAL A 103 -16.40 1.88 -3.81
CA VAL A 103 -16.02 3.15 -3.18
C VAL A 103 -14.59 3.03 -2.70
N SER A 104 -13.75 4.03 -3.01
CA SER A 104 -12.36 4.04 -2.54
C SER A 104 -12.26 4.41 -1.06
N PRO A 105 -11.13 4.11 -0.40
CA PRO A 105 -10.73 4.84 0.81
C PRO A 105 -10.66 6.35 0.54
N HIS A 106 -10.79 7.15 1.61
CA HIS A 106 -10.55 8.58 1.54
C HIS A 106 -9.07 8.87 1.30
N PHE A 107 -8.77 9.90 0.53
CA PHE A 107 -7.41 10.34 0.24
C PHE A 107 -7.32 11.86 0.17
N PRO A 108 -6.24 12.48 0.64
CA PRO A 108 -6.00 13.91 0.51
C PRO A 108 -5.35 14.25 -0.84
N ILE A 109 -5.67 15.45 -1.34
CA ILE A 109 -4.87 16.16 -2.35
C ILE A 109 -4.36 17.43 -1.66
N ASN A 110 -3.01 17.56 -1.52
CA ASN A 110 -2.43 18.64 -0.75
C ASN A 110 -0.94 18.77 -1.08
N ALA A 111 -0.42 19.99 -1.05
CA ALA A 111 0.98 20.28 -1.35
C ALA A 111 1.96 19.67 -0.32
N GLN A 112 1.52 19.43 0.91
CA GLN A 112 2.30 18.86 2.01
C GLN A 112 1.97 17.39 2.29
N VAL A 113 1.32 16.70 1.36
CA VAL A 113 0.80 15.34 1.57
C VAL A 113 1.88 14.31 1.95
N TYR A 114 3.13 14.55 1.56
CA TYR A 114 4.27 13.69 1.85
C TYR A 114 5.21 14.23 2.94
N ASP A 115 4.85 15.34 3.58
CA ASP A 115 5.66 15.88 4.67
C ASP A 115 5.78 14.88 5.82
N GLY A 116 7.01 14.70 6.32
CA GLY A 116 7.32 13.73 7.37
C GLY A 116 7.38 12.25 6.91
N THR A 117 7.01 11.92 5.67
CA THR A 117 7.06 10.54 5.16
C THR A 117 8.48 10.01 5.13
N ALA A 118 9.44 10.83 4.70
CA ALA A 118 10.86 10.46 4.68
C ALA A 118 11.39 10.19 6.09
N ASP A 119 11.04 11.00 7.08
CA ASP A 119 11.44 10.81 8.48
C ASP A 119 10.89 9.51 9.05
N PHE A 120 9.66 9.15 8.71
CA PHE A 120 9.06 7.88 9.10
C PHE A 120 9.82 6.69 8.52
N LEU A 121 10.19 6.74 7.23
CA LEU A 121 10.99 5.70 6.58
C LEU A 121 12.40 5.61 7.18
N LEU A 122 13.05 6.73 7.44
CA LEU A 122 14.37 6.77 8.10
C LEU A 122 14.30 6.20 9.52
N LYS A 123 13.20 6.45 10.26
CA LYS A 123 12.97 5.85 11.56
C LYS A 123 12.89 4.31 11.45
N TYR A 124 12.18 3.77 10.47
CA TYR A 124 12.14 2.35 10.20
C TYR A 124 13.52 1.79 9.88
N MET A 125 14.26 2.42 8.95
CA MET A 125 15.63 2.02 8.59
C MET A 125 16.57 2.02 9.81
N ARG A 126 16.40 2.97 10.72
CA ARG A 126 17.17 3.04 11.96
C ARG A 126 16.81 1.92 12.93
N GLN A 127 15.54 1.50 12.98
CA GLN A 127 15.12 0.36 13.81
C GLN A 127 15.66 -0.98 13.29
N GLN A 128 15.78 -1.12 11.97
CA GLN A 128 16.29 -2.34 11.33
C GLN A 128 17.83 -2.39 11.29
N ARG A 129 18.51 -1.32 11.68
CA ARG A 129 19.97 -1.28 11.69
C ARG A 129 20.54 -2.27 12.73
N CYS A 130 21.45 -3.12 12.27
CA CYS A 130 22.18 -4.02 13.18
C CYS A 130 23.09 -3.24 14.15
N GLY A 131 23.23 -3.76 15.35
CA GLY A 131 23.94 -3.14 16.46
C GLY A 131 22.97 -2.50 17.44
N TYR A 132 23.30 -1.33 17.99
CA TYR A 132 22.44 -0.67 18.98
C TYR A 132 21.16 -0.12 18.36
N ASN A 133 20.02 -0.58 18.90
CA ASN A 133 18.70 -0.09 18.56
C ASN A 133 18.24 0.95 19.60
N PRO A 134 18.12 2.25 19.24
CA PRO A 134 17.78 3.30 20.21
C PRO A 134 16.33 3.24 20.68
N PHE A 135 15.45 2.51 19.99
CA PHE A 135 14.04 2.36 20.36
C PHE A 135 13.84 1.23 21.37
N LEU A 136 14.56 0.12 21.20
CA LEU A 136 14.57 -1.00 22.15
C LEU A 136 15.55 -0.79 23.29
N LYS A 137 16.51 0.15 23.13
CA LYS A 137 17.62 0.40 24.05
C LYS A 137 18.48 -0.86 24.29
N ASP A 138 18.64 -1.65 23.25
CA ASP A 138 19.36 -2.91 23.27
C ASP A 138 20.21 -3.08 22.00
N SER A 139 21.14 -4.02 22.02
CA SER A 139 22.05 -4.31 20.92
C SER A 139 21.91 -5.76 20.47
N CYS A 140 21.95 -5.96 19.14
CA CYS A 140 21.95 -7.27 18.51
C CYS A 140 23.29 -7.58 17.83
N HIS A 141 23.56 -8.85 17.54
CA HIS A 141 24.75 -9.36 16.83
C HIS A 141 26.08 -8.98 17.49
N VAL A 142 26.10 -8.90 18.83
CA VAL A 142 27.30 -8.49 19.59
C VAL A 142 28.19 -9.68 19.98
N HIS A 143 27.69 -10.94 19.87
CA HIS A 143 28.39 -12.12 20.37
C HIS A 143 28.38 -13.31 19.37
N ASP A 144 27.95 -13.13 18.14
CA ASP A 144 27.71 -14.19 17.15
C ASP A 144 28.76 -14.27 16.03
N GLY A 145 29.71 -13.34 15.98
CA GLY A 145 30.79 -13.33 15.01
C GLY A 145 32.02 -14.11 15.46
N TYR A 146 32.20 -15.35 15.02
CA TYR A 146 33.39 -16.15 15.30
C TYR A 146 34.05 -16.64 14.00
N ILE A 147 35.38 -16.51 13.96
CA ILE A 147 36.18 -17.02 12.85
C ILE A 147 36.19 -18.54 12.90
N VAL A 148 35.85 -19.20 11.81
CA VAL A 148 35.89 -20.64 11.63
C VAL A 148 36.82 -21.02 10.47
N TYR A 149 37.42 -22.22 10.56
CA TYR A 149 38.28 -22.80 9.50
C TYR A 149 39.51 -21.96 9.12
N HIS A 150 40.01 -21.11 10.05
CA HIS A 150 41.24 -20.37 9.83
C HIS A 150 42.41 -21.06 10.54
N PRO A 151 43.60 -21.20 9.93
CA PRO A 151 44.73 -21.97 10.49
C PRO A 151 45.16 -21.54 11.89
N THR A 152 45.05 -20.24 12.24
CA THR A 152 45.56 -19.66 13.51
C THR A 152 44.55 -18.81 14.23
N LYS A 153 43.36 -18.52 13.67
CA LYS A 153 42.37 -17.60 14.25
C LYS A 153 41.01 -18.22 14.53
N THR A 154 40.84 -19.51 14.30
CA THR A 154 39.58 -20.23 14.59
C THR A 154 39.21 -20.04 16.05
N GLY A 155 37.95 -19.67 16.31
CA GLY A 155 37.40 -19.39 17.64
C GLY A 155 37.62 -17.96 18.15
N GLN A 156 38.36 -17.12 17.41
CA GLN A 156 38.46 -15.70 17.77
C GLN A 156 37.18 -14.95 17.39
N HIS A 157 36.71 -14.07 18.27
CA HIS A 157 35.59 -13.21 18.04
C HIS A 157 35.98 -12.09 17.06
N LEU A 158 35.07 -11.81 16.10
CA LEU A 158 35.14 -10.69 15.17
C LEU A 158 33.86 -9.87 15.30
N ASP A 159 33.98 -8.56 15.42
CA ASP A 159 32.80 -7.68 15.36
C ASP A 159 32.21 -7.67 13.96
N VAL A 160 31.03 -8.25 13.83
CA VAL A 160 30.28 -8.36 12.56
C VAL A 160 29.03 -7.48 12.54
N ARG A 161 28.90 -6.56 13.50
CA ARG A 161 27.79 -5.61 13.52
C ARG A 161 27.85 -4.70 12.30
N GLY A 162 26.72 -4.46 11.71
CA GLY A 162 26.59 -3.57 10.54
C GLY A 162 25.48 -4.02 9.60
N GLY A 163 25.16 -3.19 8.62
CA GLY A 163 24.06 -3.48 7.70
C GLY A 163 22.69 -3.44 8.38
N TRP A 164 21.72 -4.08 7.78
CA TRP A 164 20.33 -4.11 8.21
C TRP A 164 19.81 -5.53 8.31
N HIS A 165 18.90 -5.77 9.24
CA HIS A 165 18.11 -6.99 9.27
C HIS A 165 17.22 -7.08 8.03
N ASP A 166 17.10 -8.26 7.46
CA ASP A 166 16.24 -8.50 6.31
C ASP A 166 14.77 -8.52 6.70
N ALA A 167 14.46 -9.17 7.81
CA ALA A 167 13.11 -9.33 8.34
C ALA A 167 13.12 -9.38 9.87
N THR A 168 12.05 -9.92 10.46
CA THR A 168 11.88 -10.09 11.92
C THR A 168 12.76 -11.19 12.52
N ASP A 169 13.37 -12.01 11.70
CA ASP A 169 14.31 -13.08 12.09
C ASP A 169 15.73 -12.59 12.36
N TYR A 170 15.98 -11.30 12.19
CA TYR A 170 17.28 -10.65 12.38
C TYR A 170 18.40 -11.13 11.45
N LEU A 171 18.10 -11.93 10.43
CA LEU A 171 19.07 -12.32 9.41
C LEU A 171 19.61 -11.10 8.64
N GLN A 172 20.86 -11.17 8.28
CA GLN A 172 21.54 -10.12 7.51
C GLN A 172 21.98 -10.67 6.16
N TYR A 173 21.55 -10.01 5.10
CA TYR A 173 22.00 -10.30 3.74
C TYR A 173 22.77 -9.14 3.16
N THR A 174 23.92 -9.41 2.60
CA THR A 174 24.74 -8.39 1.92
C THR A 174 23.98 -7.69 0.81
N THR A 175 23.16 -8.44 0.06
CA THR A 175 22.36 -7.90 -1.05
C THR A 175 21.34 -6.87 -0.59
N THR A 176 20.55 -7.17 0.46
CA THR A 176 19.54 -6.24 0.98
C THR A 176 20.17 -5.03 1.63
N SER A 177 21.27 -5.22 2.36
CA SER A 177 22.04 -4.10 2.96
C SER A 177 22.67 -3.21 1.90
N ALA A 178 23.22 -3.77 0.83
CA ALA A 178 23.80 -3.00 -0.28
C ALA A 178 22.71 -2.19 -1.00
N ASN A 179 21.54 -2.78 -1.24
CA ASN A 179 20.42 -2.06 -1.81
C ASN A 179 19.95 -0.90 -0.91
N ALA A 180 19.84 -1.12 0.39
CA ALA A 180 19.49 -0.06 1.36
C ALA A 180 20.49 1.10 1.31
N ILE A 181 21.78 0.82 1.28
CA ILE A 181 22.85 1.83 1.15
C ILE A 181 22.66 2.61 -0.16
N TYR A 182 22.52 1.91 -1.27
CA TYR A 182 22.35 2.55 -2.59
C TYR A 182 21.14 3.50 -2.59
N GLN A 183 19.97 3.06 -2.11
CA GLN A 183 18.76 3.88 -2.11
C GLN A 183 18.90 5.11 -1.21
N MET A 184 19.52 4.98 -0.04
CA MET A 184 19.75 6.13 0.85
C MET A 184 20.76 7.12 0.27
N MET A 185 21.84 6.64 -0.37
CA MET A 185 22.81 7.51 -1.04
C MET A 185 22.18 8.22 -2.23
N PHE A 186 21.35 7.51 -3.00
CA PHE A 186 20.62 8.10 -4.12
C PHE A 186 19.62 9.16 -3.65
N ALA A 187 18.85 8.87 -2.59
CA ALA A 187 17.94 9.85 -1.99
C ALA A 187 18.69 11.11 -1.50
N TYR A 188 19.84 10.94 -0.83
CA TYR A 188 20.66 12.06 -0.40
C TYR A 188 21.21 12.89 -1.57
N GLN A 189 21.57 12.25 -2.68
CA GLN A 189 22.09 12.94 -3.86
C GLN A 189 21.00 13.74 -4.60
N GLN A 190 19.72 13.34 -4.49
CA GLN A 190 18.61 13.98 -5.20
C GLN A 190 17.95 15.12 -4.40
N ASN A 191 18.24 15.27 -3.12
CA ASN A 191 17.77 16.32 -2.24
C ASN A 191 18.93 17.21 -1.79
#